data_ab5933fc150c872a69331743c417eca2
#
_entry.id   ab5933fc150c872a69331743c417eca2
#
_cell.length_a   1.000
_cell.length_b   1.000
_cell.length_c   1.000
_cell.angle_alpha   90.00
_cell.angle_beta   90.00
_cell.angle_gamma   90.00
#
_symmetry.space_group_name_H-M   'P 1'
#
loop_
_entity.id
_entity.type
_entity.pdbx_description
1 polymer ?
#
loop_
_entity_poly.entity_id
_entity_poly.type
_entity_poly.pdbx_seq_one_letter_code
_entity_poly.pdbx_strand_id
1 'polypeptide(L)'
;KYYGLDIADCDQNFSIIDYLNYLIDQDIPEKSFKEDILAVGGSGLYVKAIIDRYEFKPTDPTIRSELEQLNFDQLIKFHELNEIPIPDIELNKRRLMRNIESFMLEESKYVFPEVNLPLDKVGIFWNHPNHKNNIEIRTKKMIDNGLVEEINKISNPSKTVLQAIGMNLSDNLEENINIKTKRLAKKQITWFKKE
;
A
#
# COMPACT_ATOMS: atom_id res chain seq x y z
N LYS A 1 -13.27 18.68 -7.14
CA LYS A 1 -11.79 18.74 -7.14
C LYS A 1 -11.24 17.34 -6.89
N TYR A 2 -10.13 16.96 -7.55
CA TYR A 2 -9.45 15.70 -7.32
C TYR A 2 -8.24 15.93 -6.42
N TYR A 3 -7.99 14.99 -5.51
CA TYR A 3 -6.84 14.95 -4.62
C TYR A 3 -6.15 13.60 -4.76
N GLY A 4 -4.84 13.55 -4.48
CA GLY A 4 -4.09 12.30 -4.53
C GLY A 4 -3.70 11.82 -5.93
N LEU A 5 -3.76 12.67 -6.95
CA LEU A 5 -3.22 12.43 -8.28
C LEU A 5 -1.92 13.24 -8.46
N ASP A 6 -0.93 12.65 -9.11
CA ASP A 6 0.37 13.27 -9.42
C ASP A 6 1.09 13.88 -8.20
N ILE A 7 1.04 13.19 -7.07
CA ILE A 7 1.58 13.65 -5.80
C ILE A 7 3.00 13.18 -5.50
N ALA A 8 3.55 12.31 -6.34
CA ALA A 8 4.92 11.79 -6.21
C ALA A 8 5.47 11.47 -7.59
N ASP A 9 6.77 11.71 -7.79
CA ASP A 9 7.49 11.34 -8.99
C ASP A 9 7.81 9.83 -9.01
N CYS A 10 8.04 9.28 -10.21
CA CYS A 10 8.27 7.84 -10.36
C CYS A 10 9.56 7.33 -9.71
N ASP A 11 10.53 8.19 -9.44
CA ASP A 11 11.78 7.87 -8.77
C ASP A 11 11.68 7.96 -7.23
N GLN A 12 10.58 8.51 -6.69
CA GLN A 12 10.34 8.67 -5.27
C GLN A 12 9.65 7.43 -4.68
N ASN A 13 10.12 7.02 -3.49
CA ASN A 13 9.37 6.07 -2.68
C ASN A 13 8.24 6.82 -2.00
N PHE A 14 7.03 6.28 -2.11
CA PHE A 14 5.83 6.88 -1.54
C PHE A 14 5.13 5.87 -0.64
N SER A 15 4.94 6.23 0.61
CA SER A 15 4.33 5.39 1.64
C SER A 15 2.92 5.87 2.00
N ILE A 16 2.22 5.07 2.81
CA ILE A 16 0.93 5.48 3.37
C ILE A 16 1.07 6.69 4.31
N ILE A 17 2.19 6.86 4.98
CA ILE A 17 2.45 8.01 5.85
C ILE A 17 2.57 9.28 5.02
N ASP A 18 3.28 9.22 3.88
CA ASP A 18 3.38 10.35 2.95
C ASP A 18 1.99 10.73 2.43
N TYR A 19 1.15 9.73 2.13
CA TYR A 19 -0.22 9.98 1.72
C TYR A 19 -1.07 10.64 2.82
N LEU A 20 -0.95 10.19 4.08
CA LEU A 20 -1.67 10.79 5.19
C LEU A 20 -1.22 12.23 5.44
N ASN A 21 0.08 12.50 5.40
CA ASN A 21 0.63 13.85 5.50
C ASN A 21 0.08 14.74 4.36
N TYR A 22 0.06 14.24 3.13
CA TYR A 22 -0.54 14.95 2.01
C TYR A 22 -2.01 15.30 2.26
N LEU A 23 -2.82 14.38 2.82
CA LEU A 23 -4.22 14.66 3.13
C LEU A 23 -4.36 15.77 4.19
N ILE A 24 -3.46 15.82 5.16
CA ILE A 24 -3.41 16.87 6.18
C ILE A 24 -3.03 18.20 5.55
N ASP A 25 -1.97 18.23 4.75
CA ASP A 25 -1.50 19.44 4.06
C ASP A 25 -2.54 20.03 3.10
N GLN A 26 -3.48 19.20 2.64
CA GLN A 26 -4.61 19.63 1.82
C GLN A 26 -5.86 19.98 2.63
N ASP A 27 -5.79 19.99 3.96
CA ASP A 27 -6.92 20.20 4.88
C ASP A 27 -8.11 19.27 4.64
N ILE A 28 -7.85 18.04 4.14
CA ILE A 28 -8.92 17.09 3.83
C ILE A 28 -9.75 16.73 5.07
N PRO A 29 -9.13 16.51 6.25
CA PRO A 29 -9.89 16.25 7.47
C PRO A 29 -10.89 17.36 7.78
N GLU A 30 -10.47 18.62 7.77
CA GLU A 30 -11.29 19.80 8.09
C GLU A 30 -12.37 20.03 7.03
N LYS A 31 -12.06 19.80 5.76
CA LYS A 31 -13.01 19.91 4.65
C LYS A 31 -14.14 18.91 4.76
N SER A 32 -13.87 17.70 5.27
CA SER A 32 -14.87 16.63 5.42
C SER A 32 -16.04 16.99 6.34
N PHE A 33 -15.90 18.01 7.19
CA PHE A 33 -17.01 18.55 8.00
C PHE A 33 -17.88 19.54 7.25
N LYS A 34 -17.43 20.04 6.12
CA LYS A 34 -18.08 21.12 5.36
C LYS A 34 -18.62 20.67 4.03
N GLU A 35 -18.04 19.63 3.47
CA GLU A 35 -18.37 19.12 2.14
C GLU A 35 -18.26 17.60 2.08
N ASP A 36 -19.05 16.96 1.21
CA ASP A 36 -18.96 15.53 0.97
C ASP A 36 -17.67 15.18 0.24
N ILE A 37 -16.87 14.27 0.83
CA ILE A 37 -15.62 13.78 0.25
C ILE A 37 -15.75 12.30 -0.08
N LEU A 38 -15.54 11.97 -1.35
CA LEU A 38 -15.52 10.58 -1.82
C LEU A 38 -14.07 10.10 -1.91
N ALA A 39 -13.69 9.15 -1.05
CA ALA A 39 -12.43 8.44 -1.14
C ALA A 39 -12.56 7.21 -2.04
N VAL A 40 -11.76 7.13 -3.10
CA VAL A 40 -11.78 6.03 -4.06
C VAL A 40 -10.46 5.29 -4.03
N GLY A 41 -10.49 4.00 -3.77
CA GLY A 41 -9.29 3.18 -3.73
C GLY A 41 -9.58 1.70 -3.48
N GLY A 42 -8.54 0.88 -3.60
CA GLY A 42 -8.67 -0.58 -3.45
C GLY A 42 -7.69 -1.19 -2.45
N SER A 43 -6.89 -0.38 -1.76
CA SER A 43 -5.97 -0.85 -0.73
C SER A 43 -6.64 -0.78 0.64
N GLY A 44 -6.92 -1.95 1.23
CA GLY A 44 -7.51 -2.03 2.56
C GLY A 44 -6.71 -1.30 3.63
N LEU A 45 -5.37 -1.31 3.55
CA LEU A 45 -4.53 -0.58 4.49
C LEU A 45 -4.75 0.94 4.43
N TYR A 46 -4.91 1.52 3.23
CA TYR A 46 -5.19 2.94 3.07
C TYR A 46 -6.58 3.30 3.60
N VAL A 47 -7.58 2.46 3.29
CA VAL A 47 -8.94 2.63 3.82
C VAL A 47 -8.92 2.59 5.36
N LYS A 48 -8.26 1.58 5.93
CA LYS A 48 -8.15 1.42 7.39
C LYS A 48 -7.41 2.58 8.05
N ALA A 49 -6.34 3.07 7.44
CA ALA A 49 -5.58 4.21 7.96
C ALA A 49 -6.43 5.49 8.06
N ILE A 50 -7.29 5.72 7.06
CA ILE A 50 -8.16 6.90 7.03
C ILE A 50 -9.35 6.75 7.99
N ILE A 51 -10.00 5.56 7.98
CA ILE A 51 -11.27 5.34 8.70
C ILE A 51 -11.05 4.97 10.17
N ASP A 52 -10.06 4.10 10.45
CA ASP A 52 -9.85 3.51 11.78
C ASP A 52 -8.72 4.17 12.57
N ARG A 53 -8.15 5.28 12.04
CA ARG A 53 -7.02 5.98 12.69
C ARG A 53 -5.88 5.02 13.03
N TYR A 54 -5.48 4.23 12.04
CA TYR A 54 -4.46 3.21 12.23
C TYR A 54 -3.14 3.85 12.68
N GLU A 55 -2.63 3.42 13.83
CA GLU A 55 -1.35 3.87 14.34
C GLU A 55 -0.20 3.22 13.54
N PHE A 56 0.64 4.05 12.95
CA PHE A 56 1.87 3.59 12.30
C PHE A 56 3.05 3.83 13.24
N LYS A 57 3.87 2.81 13.41
CA LYS A 57 5.16 3.00 14.06
C LYS A 57 6.13 3.66 13.07
N PRO A 58 7.03 4.53 13.54
CA PRO A 58 8.00 5.20 12.69
C PRO A 58 8.92 4.22 11.99
N THR A 59 9.63 4.71 11.00
CA THR A 59 10.70 3.99 10.31
C THR A 59 11.99 4.80 10.43
N ASP A 60 13.10 4.10 10.61
CA ASP A 60 14.43 4.71 10.57
C ASP A 60 15.19 4.15 9.37
N PRO A 61 15.63 5.02 8.42
CA PRO A 61 16.37 4.59 7.24
C PRO A 61 17.68 3.88 7.57
N THR A 62 18.37 4.26 8.66
CA THR A 62 19.63 3.67 9.07
C THR A 62 19.41 2.25 9.57
N ILE A 63 18.52 2.08 10.55
CA ILE A 63 18.11 0.76 11.06
C ILE A 63 17.62 -0.13 9.92
N ARG A 64 16.80 0.42 9.04
CA ARG A 64 16.27 -0.31 7.88
C ARG A 64 17.39 -0.81 6.96
N SER A 65 18.36 0.03 6.66
CA SER A 65 19.51 -0.31 5.80
C SER A 65 20.37 -1.43 6.41
N GLU A 66 20.60 -1.41 7.71
CA GLU A 66 21.32 -2.46 8.43
C GLU A 66 20.55 -3.79 8.39
N LEU A 67 19.26 -3.77 8.70
CA LEU A 67 18.42 -4.96 8.68
C LEU A 67 18.25 -5.56 7.27
N GLU A 68 18.29 -4.75 6.20
CA GLU A 68 18.22 -5.23 4.82
C GLU A 68 19.42 -6.11 4.44
N GLN A 69 20.59 -5.96 5.09
CA GLN A 69 21.76 -6.81 4.87
C GLN A 69 21.59 -8.22 5.46
N LEU A 70 20.73 -8.39 6.45
CA LEU A 70 20.50 -9.67 7.10
C LEU A 70 19.60 -10.57 6.26
N ASN A 71 19.86 -11.87 6.25
CA ASN A 71 18.96 -12.86 5.69
C ASN A 71 17.84 -13.22 6.70
N PHE A 72 16.91 -14.11 6.29
CA PHE A 72 15.77 -14.49 7.12
C PHE A 72 16.20 -15.13 8.45
N ASP A 73 17.14 -16.07 8.42
CA ASP A 73 17.60 -16.80 9.61
C ASP A 73 18.37 -15.87 10.58
N GLN A 74 19.13 -14.93 10.04
CA GLN A 74 19.82 -13.92 10.82
C GLN A 74 18.83 -12.98 11.52
N LEU A 75 17.71 -12.64 10.87
CA LEU A 75 16.66 -11.83 11.50
C LEU A 75 15.95 -12.60 12.61
N ILE A 76 15.69 -13.89 12.45
CA ILE A 76 15.14 -14.73 13.53
C ILE A 76 16.10 -14.74 14.72
N LYS A 77 17.39 -15.01 14.46
CA LYS A 77 18.42 -15.00 15.51
C LYS A 77 18.55 -13.63 16.19
N PHE A 78 18.36 -12.55 15.45
CA PHE A 78 18.35 -11.19 16.02
C PHE A 78 17.18 -11.02 17.01
N HIS A 79 15.98 -11.53 16.68
CA HIS A 79 14.85 -11.52 17.62
C HIS A 79 15.18 -12.29 18.90
N GLU A 80 15.73 -13.50 18.77
CA GLU A 80 16.10 -14.34 19.91
C GLU A 80 17.13 -13.67 20.83
N LEU A 81 18.21 -13.11 20.24
CA LEU A 81 19.30 -12.48 21.00
C LEU A 81 18.88 -11.19 21.71
N ASN A 82 17.91 -10.47 21.20
CA ASN A 82 17.42 -9.21 21.76
C ASN A 82 16.07 -9.35 22.48
N GLU A 83 15.61 -10.58 22.71
CA GLU A 83 14.33 -10.88 23.38
C GLU A 83 13.12 -10.18 22.74
N ILE A 84 13.18 -9.97 21.42
CA ILE A 84 12.09 -9.33 20.65
C ILE A 84 11.05 -10.40 20.32
N PRO A 85 9.79 -10.23 20.74
CA PRO A 85 8.74 -11.19 20.42
C PRO A 85 8.52 -11.34 18.91
N ILE A 86 8.57 -12.58 18.41
CA ILE A 86 8.26 -12.88 17.02
C ILE A 86 6.74 -12.81 16.82
N PRO A 87 6.23 -12.06 15.84
CA PRO A 87 4.79 -11.95 15.61
C PRO A 87 4.15 -13.28 15.23
N ASP A 88 2.98 -13.59 15.81
CA ASP A 88 2.16 -14.76 15.44
C ASP A 88 1.39 -14.53 14.15
N ILE A 89 2.12 -14.38 13.06
CA ILE A 89 1.60 -14.18 11.70
C ILE A 89 2.51 -14.89 10.70
N GLU A 90 2.02 -15.10 9.47
CA GLU A 90 2.88 -15.62 8.40
C GLU A 90 4.15 -14.74 8.25
N LEU A 91 5.30 -15.33 8.56
CA LEU A 91 6.57 -14.62 8.60
C LEU A 91 7.16 -14.44 7.19
N ASN A 92 7.73 -13.26 6.97
CA ASN A 92 8.62 -12.99 5.85
C ASN A 92 9.67 -11.96 6.28
N LYS A 93 10.76 -11.84 5.50
CA LYS A 93 11.87 -10.93 5.80
C LYS A 93 11.39 -9.52 6.17
N ARG A 94 10.48 -8.94 5.38
CA ARG A 94 9.97 -7.58 5.61
C ARG A 94 9.22 -7.45 6.94
N ARG A 95 8.45 -8.47 7.34
CA ARG A 95 7.71 -8.46 8.61
C ARG A 95 8.64 -8.56 9.81
N LEU A 96 9.67 -9.41 9.73
CA LEU A 96 10.68 -9.51 10.77
C LEU A 96 11.44 -8.19 10.94
N MET A 97 11.94 -7.62 9.85
CA MET A 97 12.61 -6.31 9.88
C MET A 97 11.71 -5.23 10.48
N ARG A 98 10.44 -5.19 10.08
CA ARG A 98 9.49 -4.20 10.58
C ARG A 98 9.19 -4.37 12.07
N ASN A 99 9.16 -5.59 12.55
CA ASN A 99 8.97 -5.89 13.97
C ASN A 99 10.19 -5.44 14.80
N ILE A 100 11.42 -5.76 14.35
CA ILE A 100 12.65 -5.29 14.98
C ILE A 100 12.69 -3.75 15.01
N GLU A 101 12.51 -3.11 13.86
CA GLU A 101 12.51 -1.65 13.74
C GLU A 101 11.46 -1.02 14.68
N SER A 102 10.26 -1.61 14.74
CA SER A 102 9.19 -1.16 15.62
C SER A 102 9.53 -1.33 17.12
N PHE A 103 10.29 -2.35 17.47
CA PHE A 103 10.74 -2.59 18.84
C PHE A 103 11.85 -1.60 19.24
N MET A 104 12.80 -1.36 18.33
CA MET A 104 13.89 -0.41 18.56
C MET A 104 13.43 1.05 18.65
N LEU A 105 12.29 1.38 18.06
CA LEU A 105 11.70 2.72 18.01
C LEU A 105 10.45 2.85 18.92
N GLU A 106 10.48 2.24 20.09
CA GLU A 106 9.29 2.00 20.95
C GLU A 106 8.46 3.23 21.31
N GLU A 107 9.01 4.43 21.33
CA GLU A 107 8.35 5.62 21.91
C GLU A 107 7.58 6.49 20.92
N SER A 108 7.73 6.30 19.62
CA SER A 108 7.11 7.18 18.65
C SER A 108 6.07 6.48 17.77
N LYS A 109 4.82 6.85 17.95
CA LYS A 109 3.72 6.42 17.10
C LYS A 109 3.31 7.58 16.18
N TYR A 110 3.15 7.28 14.88
CA TYR A 110 2.48 8.22 14.00
C TYR A 110 0.98 8.00 14.16
N VAL A 111 0.30 9.02 14.64
CA VAL A 111 -1.15 9.03 14.76
C VAL A 111 -1.70 10.04 13.76
N PHE A 112 -2.63 9.61 12.93
CA PHE A 112 -3.38 10.54 12.09
C PHE A 112 -4.09 11.56 13.00
N PRO A 113 -4.11 12.86 12.68
CA PRO A 113 -4.74 13.86 13.51
C PRO A 113 -6.16 13.45 13.92
N GLU A 114 -6.53 13.75 15.16
CA GLU A 114 -7.87 13.47 15.67
C GLU A 114 -8.91 14.29 14.93
N VAL A 115 -9.32 13.78 13.80
CA VAL A 115 -10.48 14.29 13.11
C VAL A 115 -11.60 13.30 13.37
N ASN A 116 -12.61 13.72 14.12
CA ASN A 116 -13.86 13.00 14.20
C ASN A 116 -14.53 13.07 12.83
N LEU A 117 -14.14 12.19 11.92
CA LEU A 117 -14.85 12.06 10.67
C LEU A 117 -16.24 11.51 10.98
N PRO A 118 -17.33 12.17 10.57
CA PRO A 118 -18.69 11.66 10.70
C PRO A 118 -18.85 10.55 9.64
N LEU A 119 -18.31 9.36 9.94
CA LEU A 119 -18.32 8.24 9.01
C LEU A 119 -19.30 7.19 9.47
N ASP A 120 -20.46 7.16 8.81
CA ASP A 120 -21.25 5.94 8.75
C ASP A 120 -20.57 4.98 7.78
N LYS A 121 -20.03 3.88 8.32
CA LYS A 121 -19.38 2.85 7.50
C LYS A 121 -20.45 2.04 6.77
N VAL A 122 -20.63 2.29 5.49
CA VAL A 122 -21.48 1.46 4.61
C VAL A 122 -20.60 0.74 3.62
N GLY A 123 -20.54 -0.59 3.73
CA GLY A 123 -19.85 -1.45 2.77
C GLY A 123 -20.82 -1.95 1.69
N ILE A 124 -20.55 -1.65 0.43
CA ILE A 124 -21.23 -2.27 -0.70
C ILE A 124 -20.33 -3.33 -1.30
N PHE A 125 -20.73 -4.59 -1.15
CA PHE A 125 -20.03 -5.71 -1.77
C PHE A 125 -20.72 -6.13 -3.05
N TRP A 126 -20.11 -5.82 -4.19
CA TRP A 126 -20.62 -6.22 -5.49
C TRP A 126 -19.78 -7.33 -6.11
N ASN A 127 -20.33 -8.54 -6.14
CA ASN A 127 -19.75 -9.67 -6.84
C ASN A 127 -20.20 -9.67 -8.31
N HIS A 128 -19.48 -8.96 -9.18
CA HIS A 128 -19.82 -8.89 -10.59
C HIS A 128 -19.56 -10.24 -11.30
N PRO A 129 -20.55 -10.86 -11.96
CA PRO A 129 -20.42 -12.20 -12.57
C PRO A 129 -19.31 -12.27 -13.63
N ASN A 130 -19.08 -11.17 -14.37
CA ASN A 130 -18.06 -11.10 -15.42
C ASN A 130 -16.74 -10.48 -14.95
N HIS A 131 -16.46 -10.49 -13.64
CA HIS A 131 -15.29 -9.83 -13.08
C HIS A 131 -13.95 -10.25 -13.74
N LYS A 132 -13.77 -11.55 -13.99
CA LYS A 132 -12.56 -12.08 -14.64
C LYS A 132 -12.41 -11.57 -16.07
N ASN A 133 -13.49 -11.59 -16.84
CA ASN A 133 -13.49 -11.10 -18.22
C ASN A 133 -13.23 -9.60 -18.29
N ASN A 134 -13.79 -8.82 -17.36
CA ASN A 134 -13.55 -7.38 -17.28
C ASN A 134 -12.06 -7.05 -17.00
N ILE A 135 -11.36 -7.88 -16.22
CA ILE A 135 -9.92 -7.74 -16.01
C ILE A 135 -9.17 -7.92 -17.33
N GLU A 136 -9.48 -8.96 -18.08
CA GLU A 136 -8.82 -9.26 -19.35
C GLU A 136 -9.04 -8.16 -20.39
N ILE A 137 -10.30 -7.71 -20.54
CA ILE A 137 -10.64 -6.59 -21.43
C ILE A 137 -9.89 -5.31 -21.03
N ARG A 138 -9.85 -5.02 -19.73
CA ARG A 138 -9.13 -3.84 -19.22
C ARG A 138 -7.64 -3.93 -19.49
N THR A 139 -7.01 -5.08 -19.24
CA THR A 139 -5.58 -5.29 -19.48
C THR A 139 -5.23 -5.07 -20.94
N LYS A 140 -6.02 -5.65 -21.86
CA LYS A 140 -5.83 -5.45 -23.28
C LYS A 140 -5.92 -3.98 -23.67
N LYS A 141 -6.96 -3.28 -23.21
CA LYS A 141 -7.10 -1.83 -23.44
C LYS A 141 -5.91 -1.01 -22.90
N MET A 142 -5.36 -1.37 -21.75
CA MET A 142 -4.17 -0.70 -21.18
C MET A 142 -2.96 -0.85 -22.12
N ILE A 143 -2.72 -2.04 -22.63
CA ILE A 143 -1.62 -2.32 -23.55
C ILE A 143 -1.85 -1.58 -24.87
N ASP A 144 -3.04 -1.70 -25.46
CA ASP A 144 -3.41 -1.06 -26.71
C ASP A 144 -3.32 0.50 -26.61
N ASN A 145 -3.51 1.07 -25.44
CA ASN A 145 -3.45 2.51 -25.16
C ASN A 145 -2.04 3.00 -24.77
N GLY A 146 -1.00 2.20 -24.94
CA GLY A 146 0.38 2.66 -24.81
C GLY A 146 1.02 2.41 -23.44
N LEU A 147 0.56 1.40 -22.69
CA LEU A 147 1.18 1.04 -21.40
C LEU A 147 2.69 0.74 -21.53
N VAL A 148 3.11 0.07 -22.61
CA VAL A 148 4.52 -0.27 -22.83
C VAL A 148 5.35 0.98 -23.06
N GLU A 149 4.85 1.92 -23.86
CA GLU A 149 5.48 3.20 -24.15
C GLU A 149 5.58 4.07 -22.88
N GLU A 150 4.55 4.04 -22.03
CA GLU A 150 4.55 4.73 -20.74
C GLU A 150 5.64 4.17 -19.82
N ILE A 151 5.72 2.86 -19.66
CA ILE A 151 6.73 2.20 -18.81
C ILE A 151 8.14 2.51 -19.29
N ASN A 152 8.38 2.47 -20.61
CA ASN A 152 9.69 2.74 -21.21
C ASN A 152 10.17 4.21 -21.03
N LYS A 153 9.26 5.14 -20.75
CA LYS A 153 9.60 6.54 -20.44
C LYS A 153 10.03 6.75 -18.99
N ILE A 154 9.75 5.80 -18.10
CA ILE A 154 10.10 5.93 -16.69
C ILE A 154 11.59 5.62 -16.52
N SER A 155 12.37 6.64 -16.19
CA SER A 155 13.77 6.50 -15.82
C SER A 155 13.90 6.38 -14.29
N ASN A 156 14.76 5.45 -13.83
CA ASN A 156 15.06 5.23 -12.40
C ASN A 156 13.81 5.00 -11.51
N PRO A 157 12.95 4.02 -11.83
CA PRO A 157 11.75 3.79 -11.05
C PRO A 157 12.08 3.40 -9.60
N SER A 158 11.37 4.00 -8.65
CA SER A 158 11.48 3.67 -7.22
C SER A 158 11.04 2.24 -6.92
N LYS A 159 11.42 1.74 -5.73
CA LYS A 159 10.93 0.42 -5.25
C LYS A 159 9.39 0.36 -5.21
N THR A 160 8.73 1.47 -4.92
CA THR A 160 7.26 1.56 -4.89
C THR A 160 6.67 1.37 -6.28
N VAL A 161 7.21 2.07 -7.28
CA VAL A 161 6.77 1.98 -8.68
C VAL A 161 7.01 0.60 -9.26
N LEU A 162 8.17 -0.02 -9.00
CA LEU A 162 8.50 -1.37 -9.46
C LEU A 162 7.55 -2.46 -8.93
N GLN A 163 6.83 -2.19 -7.83
CA GLN A 163 5.82 -3.11 -7.28
C GLN A 163 4.45 -2.98 -7.95
N ALA A 164 4.22 -1.94 -8.75
CA ALA A 164 2.96 -1.74 -9.43
C ALA A 164 2.72 -2.86 -10.48
N ILE A 165 1.45 -3.22 -10.63
CA ILE A 165 1.05 -4.23 -11.60
C ILE A 165 1.27 -3.64 -13.01
N GLY A 166 2.02 -4.36 -13.83
CA GLY A 166 2.34 -3.96 -15.19
C GLY A 166 3.77 -3.45 -15.37
N MET A 167 4.44 -2.96 -14.32
CA MET A 167 5.78 -2.38 -14.41
C MET A 167 6.88 -3.35 -14.86
N ASN A 168 6.66 -4.65 -14.77
CA ASN A 168 7.62 -5.64 -15.23
C ASN A 168 7.31 -6.05 -16.67
N LEU A 169 8.03 -5.46 -17.63
CA LEU A 169 7.95 -5.83 -19.04
C LEU A 169 8.53 -7.23 -19.25
N SER A 170 7.73 -8.15 -19.71
CA SER A 170 8.09 -9.52 -20.04
C SER A 170 7.36 -9.95 -21.30
N ASP A 171 7.82 -11.01 -21.95
CA ASP A 171 7.19 -11.57 -23.14
C ASP A 171 5.71 -11.94 -22.93
N ASN A 172 5.32 -12.20 -21.68
CA ASN A 172 3.96 -12.54 -21.28
C ASN A 172 3.29 -11.40 -20.45
N LEU A 173 3.50 -10.14 -20.83
CA LEU A 173 3.03 -8.96 -20.07
C LEU A 173 1.53 -9.02 -19.79
N GLU A 174 0.70 -9.28 -20.80
CA GLU A 174 -0.76 -9.35 -20.65
C GLU A 174 -1.20 -10.40 -19.63
N GLU A 175 -0.65 -11.60 -19.74
CA GLU A 175 -0.94 -12.71 -18.83
C GLU A 175 -0.51 -12.39 -17.40
N ASN A 176 0.68 -11.81 -17.23
CA ASN A 176 1.21 -11.41 -15.92
C ASN A 176 0.33 -10.34 -15.25
N ILE A 177 -0.12 -9.35 -16.00
CA ILE A 177 -1.04 -8.32 -15.49
C ILE A 177 -2.37 -8.98 -15.07
N ASN A 178 -2.93 -9.83 -15.91
CA ASN A 178 -4.18 -10.55 -15.63
C ASN A 178 -4.09 -11.38 -14.35
N ILE A 179 -3.02 -12.17 -14.19
CA ILE A 179 -2.79 -13.01 -13.00
C ILE A 179 -2.66 -12.13 -11.74
N LYS A 180 -1.83 -11.10 -11.79
CA LYS A 180 -1.60 -10.20 -10.64
C LYS A 180 -2.87 -9.44 -10.27
N THR A 181 -3.64 -8.95 -11.25
CA THR A 181 -4.90 -8.24 -11.01
C THR A 181 -5.99 -9.16 -10.43
N LYS A 182 -6.11 -10.40 -10.93
CA LYS A 182 -7.02 -11.41 -10.34
C LYS A 182 -6.65 -11.74 -8.88
N ARG A 183 -5.35 -11.83 -8.57
CA ARG A 183 -4.86 -12.02 -7.20
C ARG A 183 -5.16 -10.82 -6.31
N LEU A 184 -4.97 -9.61 -6.82
CA LEU A 184 -5.31 -8.37 -6.10
C LEU A 184 -6.80 -8.32 -5.78
N ALA A 185 -7.65 -8.56 -6.75
CA ALA A 185 -9.10 -8.60 -6.56
C ALA A 185 -9.53 -9.63 -5.50
N LYS A 186 -8.93 -10.83 -5.50
CA LYS A 186 -9.19 -11.83 -4.45
C LYS A 186 -8.76 -11.34 -3.07
N LYS A 187 -7.60 -10.65 -2.96
CA LYS A 187 -7.15 -10.06 -1.69
C LYS A 187 -8.11 -8.99 -1.20
N GLN A 188 -8.58 -8.10 -2.10
CA GLN A 188 -9.58 -7.07 -1.77
C GLN A 188 -10.86 -7.70 -1.23
N ILE A 189 -11.41 -8.70 -1.92
CA ILE A 189 -12.61 -9.42 -1.47
C ILE A 189 -12.41 -10.03 -0.07
N THR A 190 -11.27 -10.68 0.14
CA THR A 190 -10.97 -11.33 1.43
C THR A 190 -10.82 -10.32 2.55
N TRP A 191 -10.22 -9.17 2.24
CA TRP A 191 -9.97 -8.11 3.22
C TRP A 191 -11.29 -7.43 3.60
N PHE A 192 -12.05 -6.93 2.63
CA PHE A 192 -13.31 -6.22 2.87
C PHE A 192 -14.46 -7.11 3.43
N LYS A 193 -14.33 -8.43 3.37
CA LYS A 193 -15.27 -9.35 4.05
C LYS A 193 -15.01 -9.51 5.55
N LYS A 194 -13.85 -9.08 6.03
CA LYS A 194 -13.45 -9.20 7.44
C LYS A 194 -13.70 -7.93 8.23
N GLU A 195 -13.85 -6.81 7.54
CA GLU A 195 -14.14 -5.49 8.11
C GLU A 195 -15.65 -5.22 8.15
#